data_c3b21324951fde782ce619e4e6f7c93f
#
_entry.id   c3b21324951fde782ce619e4e6f7c93f
#
_cell.length_a   1.000
_cell.length_b   1.000
_cell.length_c   1.000
_cell.angle_alpha   90.00
_cell.angle_beta   90.00
_cell.angle_gamma   90.00
#
_symmetry.space_group_name_H-M   'P 1'
#
loop_
_entity.id
_entity.type
_entity.pdbx_description
1 polymer ?
#
loop_
_entity_poly.entity_id
_entity_poly.type
_entity_poly.pdbx_seq_one_letter_code
_entity_poly.pdbx_strand_id
1 'polypeptide(L)'
;LLFFFEGSANMTFKDIINDEEILNAIKYHTVGRVGMSDFEKIVFLSDKIEPKTRNAEYRNMILKELDKDNGLNRAVLLCFKTTIKSLLDRNMTISSESVNAYNYILSLVVKS
;
A
#
# COMPACT_ATOMS: atom_id res chain seq x y z
N LEU A 1 -6.91 1.04 -10.92
CA LEU A 1 -7.71 1.93 -10.10
C LEU A 1 -9.11 2.17 -10.66
N LEU A 2 -9.21 2.33 -11.98
CA LEU A 2 -10.52 2.43 -12.66
C LEU A 2 -11.37 1.18 -12.44
N PHE A 3 -10.76 0.04 -12.57
CA PHE A 3 -11.40 -1.24 -12.34
C PHE A 3 -11.96 -1.34 -10.91
N PHE A 4 -11.27 -0.75 -9.94
CA PHE A 4 -11.74 -0.69 -8.56
C PHE A 4 -13.07 0.06 -8.45
N PHE A 5 -13.24 1.13 -9.21
CA PHE A 5 -14.49 1.91 -9.19
C PHE A 5 -15.63 1.24 -9.94
N GLU A 6 -15.35 0.39 -10.90
CA GLU A 6 -16.39 -0.33 -11.65
C GLU A 6 -17.24 -1.23 -10.76
N GLY A 7 -16.71 -1.69 -9.63
CA GLY A 7 -17.46 -2.47 -8.68
C GLY A 7 -18.50 -1.69 -7.87
N SER A 8 -18.51 -0.37 -7.99
CA SER A 8 -19.41 0.51 -7.24
C SER A 8 -20.59 0.94 -8.09
N ALA A 9 -21.40 -0.04 -8.54
CA ALA A 9 -22.42 0.15 -9.57
C ALA A 9 -23.47 1.23 -9.27
N ASN A 10 -23.75 1.53 -8.00
CA ASN A 10 -24.77 2.48 -7.58
C ASN A 10 -24.22 3.83 -7.16
N MET A 11 -22.91 4.04 -7.28
CA MET A 11 -22.27 5.30 -6.93
C MET A 11 -21.96 6.12 -8.17
N THR A 12 -22.25 7.42 -8.13
CA THR A 12 -21.80 8.33 -9.19
C THR A 12 -20.32 8.64 -9.01
N PHE A 13 -19.66 9.05 -10.09
CA PHE A 13 -18.26 9.48 -10.03
C PHE A 13 -18.06 10.61 -9.01
N LYS A 14 -19.02 11.52 -8.92
CA LYS A 14 -18.97 12.64 -7.96
C LYS A 14 -19.03 12.15 -6.53
N ASP A 15 -19.89 11.15 -6.23
CA ASP A 15 -20.00 10.58 -4.90
C ASP A 15 -18.71 9.90 -4.49
N ILE A 16 -18.08 9.16 -5.40
CA ILE A 16 -16.80 8.50 -5.17
C ILE A 16 -15.72 9.54 -4.85
N ILE A 17 -15.65 10.61 -5.63
CA ILE A 17 -14.64 11.67 -5.45
C ILE A 17 -14.82 12.41 -4.12
N ASN A 18 -16.07 12.54 -3.64
CA ASN A 18 -16.35 13.24 -2.40
C ASN A 18 -16.15 12.39 -1.13
N ASP A 19 -15.92 11.09 -1.27
CA ASP A 19 -15.60 10.24 -0.13
C ASP A 19 -14.13 10.40 0.24
N GLU A 20 -13.88 10.92 1.45
CA GLU A 20 -12.52 11.22 1.91
C GLU A 20 -11.62 9.99 1.95
N GLU A 21 -12.15 8.84 2.38
CA GLU A 21 -11.38 7.60 2.43
C GLU A 21 -10.93 7.17 1.03
N ILE A 22 -11.81 7.26 0.04
CA ILE A 22 -11.49 6.93 -1.35
C ILE A 22 -10.48 7.91 -1.92
N LEU A 23 -10.66 9.20 -1.66
CA LEU A 23 -9.70 10.23 -2.10
C LEU A 23 -8.31 9.99 -1.51
N ASN A 24 -8.23 9.66 -0.23
CA ASN A 24 -6.96 9.34 0.42
C ASN A 24 -6.33 8.08 -0.17
N ALA A 25 -7.14 7.05 -0.46
CA ALA A 25 -6.64 5.83 -1.08
C ALA A 25 -6.02 6.13 -2.45
N ILE A 26 -6.67 6.95 -3.25
CA ILE A 26 -6.14 7.37 -4.56
C ILE A 26 -4.85 8.17 -4.38
N LYS A 27 -4.84 9.12 -3.46
CA LYS A 27 -3.71 10.01 -3.24
C LYS A 27 -2.45 9.25 -2.79
N TYR A 28 -2.61 8.26 -1.93
CA TYR A 28 -1.49 7.57 -1.30
C TYR A 28 -1.22 6.17 -1.83
N HIS A 29 -1.90 5.74 -2.90
CA HIS A 29 -1.79 4.37 -3.40
C HIS A 29 -0.39 3.99 -3.87
N THR A 30 0.44 4.95 -4.22
CA THR A 30 1.81 4.69 -4.70
C THR A 30 2.82 4.68 -3.56
N VAL A 31 2.73 5.65 -2.66
CA VAL A 31 3.77 5.90 -1.64
C VAL A 31 3.37 5.52 -0.23
N GLY A 32 2.07 5.44 0.06
CA GLY A 32 1.57 5.18 1.39
C GLY A 32 1.69 6.39 2.31
N ARG A 33 1.26 6.22 3.56
CA ARG A 33 1.37 7.24 4.60
C ARG A 33 1.22 6.63 5.99
N VAL A 34 1.49 7.40 7.02
CA VAL A 34 1.17 7.03 8.40
C VAL A 34 -0.34 6.96 8.57
N GLY A 35 -0.83 5.93 9.25
CA GLY A 35 -2.25 5.84 9.60
C GLY A 35 -3.18 5.48 8.46
N MET A 36 -2.70 4.75 7.45
CA MET A 36 -3.58 4.26 6.39
C MET A 36 -4.68 3.38 6.98
N SER A 37 -5.92 3.61 6.51
CA SER A 37 -7.03 2.69 6.79
C SER A 37 -6.79 1.35 6.08
N ASP A 38 -7.56 0.32 6.47
CA ASP A 38 -7.46 -0.98 5.79
C ASP A 38 -7.79 -0.85 4.31
N PHE A 39 -8.76 -0.01 3.97
CA PHE A 39 -9.10 0.26 2.58
C PHE A 39 -7.91 0.86 1.81
N GLU A 40 -7.24 1.86 2.38
CA GLU A 40 -6.07 2.47 1.77
C GLU A 40 -4.93 1.45 1.58
N LYS A 41 -4.73 0.56 2.56
CA LYS A 41 -3.74 -0.52 2.48
C LYS A 41 -4.05 -1.48 1.33
N ILE A 42 -5.32 -1.83 1.15
CA ILE A 42 -5.75 -2.71 0.06
C ILE A 42 -5.47 -2.07 -1.29
N VAL A 43 -5.80 -0.80 -1.46
CA VAL A 43 -5.55 -0.07 -2.71
C VAL A 43 -4.03 0.04 -2.96
N PHE A 44 -3.25 0.36 -1.94
CA PHE A 44 -1.79 0.42 -2.01
C PHE A 44 -1.20 -0.91 -2.48
N LEU A 45 -1.63 -2.02 -1.86
CA LEU A 45 -1.14 -3.36 -2.21
C LEU A 45 -1.60 -3.79 -3.59
N SER A 46 -2.80 -3.42 -4.01
CA SER A 46 -3.32 -3.75 -5.34
C SER A 46 -2.42 -3.19 -6.44
N ASP A 47 -1.89 -1.98 -6.24
CA ASP A 47 -0.91 -1.39 -7.15
C ASP A 47 0.39 -2.22 -7.19
N LYS A 48 0.81 -2.75 -6.06
CA LYS A 48 2.09 -3.48 -5.94
C LYS A 48 2.03 -4.91 -6.50
N ILE A 49 0.86 -5.49 -6.65
CA ILE A 49 0.71 -6.86 -7.18
C ILE A 49 0.17 -6.89 -8.60
N GLU A 50 0.13 -5.76 -9.28
CA GLU A 50 -0.36 -5.66 -10.66
C GLU A 50 0.53 -6.50 -11.59
N PRO A 51 -0.04 -7.51 -12.31
CA PRO A 51 0.78 -8.48 -13.04
C PRO A 51 1.55 -7.92 -14.23
N LYS A 52 1.05 -6.86 -14.85
CA LYS A 52 1.66 -6.32 -16.07
C LYS A 52 2.91 -5.50 -15.81
N THR A 53 3.01 -4.87 -14.65
CA THR A 53 4.08 -3.91 -14.34
C THR A 53 5.00 -4.36 -13.23
N ARG A 54 4.65 -5.43 -12.51
CA ARG A 54 5.41 -5.88 -11.34
C ARG A 54 6.07 -7.23 -11.59
N ASN A 55 7.25 -7.41 -11.05
CA ASN A 55 7.99 -8.65 -11.08
C ASN A 55 7.22 -9.76 -10.35
N ALA A 56 7.16 -10.97 -10.93
CA ALA A 56 6.42 -12.09 -10.34
C ALA A 56 6.95 -12.50 -8.97
N GLU A 57 8.25 -12.47 -8.78
CA GLU A 57 8.87 -12.81 -7.49
C GLU A 57 8.43 -11.83 -6.40
N TYR A 58 8.45 -10.54 -6.68
CA TYR A 58 8.01 -9.51 -5.76
C TYR A 58 6.53 -9.67 -5.41
N ARG A 59 5.70 -9.90 -6.42
CA ARG A 59 4.26 -10.14 -6.23
C ARG A 59 4.01 -11.34 -5.31
N ASN A 60 4.73 -12.43 -5.55
CA ASN A 60 4.59 -13.64 -4.74
C ASN A 60 5.03 -13.43 -3.29
N MET A 61 6.05 -12.63 -3.05
CA MET A 61 6.47 -12.27 -1.70
C MET A 61 5.35 -11.52 -0.96
N ILE A 62 4.71 -10.58 -1.64
CA ILE A 62 3.58 -9.82 -1.06
C ILE A 62 2.42 -10.76 -0.74
N LEU A 63 2.06 -11.63 -1.68
CA LEU A 63 0.95 -12.58 -1.51
C LEU A 63 1.20 -13.55 -0.35
N LYS A 64 2.43 -13.98 -0.15
CA LYS A 64 2.81 -14.83 0.99
C LYS A 64 2.60 -14.10 2.32
N GLU A 65 2.97 -12.82 2.38
CA GLU A 65 2.76 -12.04 3.60
C GLU A 65 1.28 -11.84 3.90
N LEU A 66 0.46 -11.63 2.85
CA LEU A 66 -0.99 -11.47 3.01
C LEU A 66 -1.65 -12.72 3.63
N ASP A 67 -1.09 -13.90 3.40
CA ASP A 67 -1.62 -15.17 3.90
C ASP A 67 -1.33 -15.40 5.40
N LYS A 68 -0.49 -14.61 6.00
CA LYS A 68 -0.11 -14.75 7.41
C LYS A 68 -1.09 -14.01 8.32
N ASP A 69 -1.05 -14.32 9.62
CA ASP A 69 -1.74 -13.51 10.61
C ASP A 69 -1.26 -12.07 10.53
N ASN A 70 -2.18 -11.12 10.65
CA ASN A 70 -1.89 -9.71 10.46
C ASN A 70 -1.30 -9.43 9.06
N GLY A 71 -1.76 -10.20 8.08
CA GLY A 71 -1.16 -10.24 6.74
C GLY A 71 -1.21 -8.91 6.01
N LEU A 72 -2.27 -8.13 6.19
CA LEU A 72 -2.39 -6.82 5.54
C LEU A 72 -1.25 -5.89 5.96
N ASN A 73 -0.99 -5.78 7.25
CA ASN A 73 0.10 -4.95 7.76
C ASN A 73 1.47 -5.52 7.40
N ARG A 74 1.63 -6.85 7.42
CA ARG A 74 2.88 -7.50 7.04
C ARG A 74 3.21 -7.25 5.57
N ALA A 75 2.21 -7.31 4.70
CA ALA A 75 2.41 -7.06 3.26
C ALA A 75 2.81 -5.59 3.01
N VAL A 76 2.15 -4.65 3.67
CA VAL A 76 2.51 -3.23 3.57
C VAL A 76 3.92 -3.00 4.09
N LEU A 77 4.28 -3.62 5.22
CA LEU A 77 5.63 -3.53 5.78
C LEU A 77 6.68 -4.02 4.78
N LEU A 78 6.43 -5.15 4.12
CA LEU A 78 7.33 -5.69 3.10
C LEU A 78 7.56 -4.68 1.97
N CYS A 79 6.49 -4.03 1.51
CA CYS A 79 6.58 -3.02 0.45
C CYS A 79 7.42 -1.83 0.89
N PHE A 80 7.23 -1.34 2.12
CA PHE A 80 8.02 -0.23 2.64
C PHE A 80 9.49 -0.62 2.81
N LYS A 81 9.78 -1.81 3.33
CA LYS A 81 11.17 -2.31 3.45
C LYS A 81 11.85 -2.38 2.09
N THR A 82 11.17 -2.93 1.10
CA THR A 82 11.71 -3.10 -0.24
C THR A 82 12.02 -1.74 -0.88
N THR A 83 11.12 -0.78 -0.72
CA THR A 83 11.30 0.56 -1.26
C THR A 83 12.47 1.27 -0.59
N ILE A 84 12.54 1.24 0.74
CA ILE A 84 13.61 1.91 1.49
C ILE A 84 14.97 1.25 1.16
N LYS A 85 15.01 -0.07 1.11
CA LYS A 85 16.24 -0.80 0.74
C LYS A 85 16.71 -0.39 -0.65
N SER A 86 15.80 -0.30 -1.60
CA SER A 86 16.12 0.15 -2.96
C SER A 86 16.72 1.56 -2.97
N LEU A 87 16.14 2.48 -2.19
CA LEU A 87 16.66 3.84 -2.10
C LEU A 87 18.06 3.87 -1.48
N LEU A 88 18.28 3.07 -0.43
CA LEU A 88 19.61 2.95 0.19
C LEU A 88 20.63 2.40 -0.78
N ASP A 89 20.28 1.34 -1.50
CA ASP A 89 21.20 0.69 -2.46
C ASP A 89 21.60 1.62 -3.62
N ARG A 90 20.72 2.54 -3.98
CA ARG A 90 20.94 3.52 -5.04
C ARG A 90 21.51 4.84 -4.54
N ASN A 91 21.86 4.93 -3.27
CA ASN A 91 22.37 6.16 -2.63
C ASN A 91 21.42 7.35 -2.79
N MET A 92 20.11 7.10 -2.70
CA MET A 92 19.07 8.13 -2.80
C MET A 92 18.61 8.54 -1.42
N THR A 93 18.14 9.77 -1.30
CA THR A 93 17.57 10.27 -0.05
C THR A 93 16.25 9.57 0.27
N ILE A 94 15.96 9.43 1.57
CA ILE A 94 14.71 8.87 2.05
C ILE A 94 13.93 9.99 2.75
N SER A 95 12.69 10.24 2.32
CA SER A 95 11.87 11.27 2.95
C SER A 95 11.52 10.89 4.39
N SER A 96 11.33 11.88 5.24
CA SER A 96 10.89 11.64 6.62
C SER A 96 9.52 10.98 6.66
N GLU A 97 8.64 11.29 5.72
CA GLU A 97 7.31 10.66 5.60
C GLU A 97 7.42 9.17 5.36
N SER A 98 8.35 8.73 4.50
CA SER A 98 8.58 7.30 4.24
C SER A 98 9.09 6.57 5.47
N VAL A 99 10.02 7.17 6.20
CA VAL A 99 10.55 6.59 7.44
C VAL A 99 9.45 6.50 8.49
N ASN A 100 8.65 7.54 8.64
CA ASN A 100 7.55 7.56 9.60
C ASN A 100 6.49 6.51 9.28
N ALA A 101 6.14 6.36 8.00
CA ALA A 101 5.17 5.35 7.55
C ALA A 101 5.70 3.94 7.83
N TYR A 102 6.95 3.68 7.54
CA TYR A 102 7.62 2.41 7.84
C TYR A 102 7.59 2.12 9.35
N ASN A 103 7.99 3.08 10.17
CA ASN A 103 8.03 2.91 11.62
C ASN A 103 6.64 2.63 12.18
N TYR A 104 5.62 3.30 11.67
CA TYR A 104 4.24 3.09 12.09
C TYR A 104 3.78 1.67 11.79
N ILE A 105 3.96 1.20 10.56
CA ILE A 105 3.55 -0.16 10.17
C ILE A 105 4.36 -1.21 10.93
N LEU A 106 5.65 -0.99 11.12
CA LEU A 106 6.49 -1.89 11.89
C LEU A 106 5.95 -2.07 13.31
N SER A 107 5.51 -0.97 13.94
CA SER A 107 4.95 -1.03 15.29
C SER A 107 3.68 -1.88 15.35
N LEU A 108 2.86 -1.87 14.30
CA LEU A 108 1.64 -2.68 14.24
C LEU A 108 1.93 -4.17 14.03
N VAL A 109 3.04 -4.50 13.37
CA VAL A 109 3.43 -5.88 13.11
C VAL A 109 4.16 -6.47 14.33
N VAL A 110 5.09 -5.73 14.90
CA VAL A 110 5.92 -6.21 16.03
C VAL A 110 5.10 -6.43 17.30
N LYS A 111 4.04 -5.65 17.50
CA LYS A 111 3.16 -5.78 18.66
C LYS A 111 2.13 -6.90 18.56
N SER A 112 1.94 -7.47 17.39
CA SER A 112 0.92 -8.50 17.17
C SER A 112 1.40 -9.90 17.52
#